data_3ed81da04e5b02832a22ce39a74de273
#
_entry.id   3ed81da04e5b02832a22ce39a74de273
#
_cell.length_a   1.000
_cell.length_b   1.000
_cell.length_c   1.000
_cell.angle_alpha   90.00
_cell.angle_beta   90.00
_cell.angle_gamma   90.00
#
_symmetry.space_group_name_H-M   'P 1'
#
loop_
_entity.id
_entity.type
_entity.pdbx_description
1 polymer ?
#
loop_
_entity_poly.entity_id
_entity_poly.type
_entity_poly.pdbx_seq_one_letter_code
_entity_poly.pdbx_strand_id
1 'polypeptide(L)'
;MDRMLSAAFEAFDMNRDEKLNAKDWEVFRAMMASENGLLAIKMGGQGDQTAKAIRWRYTKPVPQVPSTLLYQGVLYMINDSGILLSFDPATGNVIKQGRLHGAIDKYFASPVAADDKVFLIGQGGQVSVLKAA
;
A
#
# COMPACT_ATOMS: atom_id res chain seq x y z
N MET A 1 16.48 -20.85 26.34
CA MET A 1 16.72 -19.90 25.22
C MET A 1 15.62 -18.87 25.29
N ASP A 2 15.98 -17.59 25.32
CA ASP A 2 15.03 -16.51 25.57
C ASP A 2 14.04 -16.41 24.38
N ARG A 3 12.74 -16.29 24.65
CA ARG A 3 11.67 -16.18 23.64
C ARG A 3 11.94 -15.03 22.63
N MET A 4 12.59 -13.97 23.08
CA MET A 4 12.99 -12.84 22.22
C MET A 4 14.04 -13.24 21.17
N LEU A 5 15.03 -14.03 21.58
CA LEU A 5 16.09 -14.50 20.66
C LEU A 5 15.55 -15.49 19.65
N SER A 6 14.60 -16.35 20.03
CA SER A 6 13.95 -17.28 19.11
C SER A 6 13.10 -16.54 18.06
N ALA A 7 12.31 -15.56 18.47
CA ALA A 7 11.51 -14.76 17.56
C ALA A 7 12.36 -13.91 16.60
N ALA A 8 13.47 -13.36 17.09
CA ALA A 8 14.42 -12.63 16.24
C ALA A 8 15.10 -13.58 15.23
N PHE A 9 15.47 -14.79 15.65
CA PHE A 9 16.05 -15.78 14.76
C PHE A 9 15.10 -16.13 13.63
N GLU A 10 13.85 -16.50 13.95
CA GLU A 10 12.82 -16.84 12.96
C GLU A 10 12.52 -15.67 11.99
N ALA A 11 12.61 -14.42 12.47
CA ALA A 11 12.40 -13.24 11.63
C ALA A 11 13.53 -12.98 10.62
N PHE A 12 14.75 -13.44 10.91
CA PHE A 12 15.92 -13.24 10.04
C PHE A 12 16.33 -14.48 9.26
N ASP A 13 15.86 -15.66 9.62
CA ASP A 13 16.02 -16.90 8.82
C ASP A 13 15.03 -16.87 7.64
N MET A 14 15.39 -16.11 6.62
CA MET A 14 14.52 -15.82 5.48
C MET A 14 14.30 -17.03 4.57
N ASN A 15 15.25 -17.96 4.53
CA ASN A 15 15.18 -19.18 3.72
C ASN A 15 14.69 -20.40 4.51
N ARG A 16 14.50 -20.26 5.85
CA ARG A 16 14.03 -21.28 6.80
C ARG A 16 14.91 -22.52 6.82
N ASP A 17 16.23 -22.36 6.73
CA ASP A 17 17.20 -23.46 6.82
C ASP A 17 17.75 -23.67 8.25
N GLU A 18 17.16 -22.96 9.24
CA GLU A 18 17.52 -22.98 10.66
C GLU A 18 18.94 -22.47 10.92
N LYS A 19 19.48 -21.64 10.04
CA LYS A 19 20.80 -21.02 10.14
C LYS A 19 20.75 -19.55 9.74
N LEU A 20 21.38 -18.69 10.50
CA LEU A 20 21.59 -17.31 10.07
C LEU A 20 22.94 -17.21 9.36
N ASN A 21 22.91 -16.91 8.09
CA ASN A 21 24.10 -16.86 7.23
C ASN A 21 24.04 -15.67 6.24
N ALA A 22 25.06 -15.57 5.37
CA ALA A 22 25.14 -14.47 4.40
C ALA A 22 23.95 -14.44 3.40
N LYS A 23 23.34 -15.61 3.10
CA LYS A 23 22.20 -15.65 2.19
C LYS A 23 20.97 -14.98 2.77
N ASP A 24 20.68 -15.21 4.06
CA ASP A 24 19.59 -14.55 4.76
C ASP A 24 19.79 -13.04 4.78
N TRP A 25 21.03 -12.61 5.00
CA TRP A 25 21.39 -11.20 4.94
C TRP A 25 21.20 -10.59 3.56
N GLU A 26 21.53 -11.29 2.49
CA GLU A 26 21.30 -10.85 1.11
C GLU A 26 19.80 -10.71 0.81
N VAL A 27 19.00 -11.70 1.21
CA VAL A 27 17.53 -11.64 1.06
C VAL A 27 16.95 -10.48 1.86
N PHE A 28 17.36 -10.32 3.11
CA PHE A 28 16.93 -9.19 3.95
C PHE A 28 17.30 -7.84 3.32
N ARG A 29 18.54 -7.68 2.86
CA ARG A 29 18.97 -6.46 2.15
C ARG A 29 18.17 -6.18 0.89
N ALA A 30 17.90 -7.21 0.08
CA ALA A 30 17.09 -7.08 -1.13
C ALA A 30 15.66 -6.66 -0.78
N MET A 31 15.07 -7.25 0.26
CA MET A 31 13.75 -6.86 0.77
C MET A 31 13.72 -5.40 1.25
N MET A 32 14.73 -4.98 2.02
CA MET A 32 14.82 -3.60 2.52
C MET A 32 15.12 -2.58 1.43
N ALA A 33 15.78 -3.00 0.35
CA ALA A 33 16.04 -2.17 -0.82
C ALA A 33 14.88 -2.17 -1.82
N SER A 34 13.86 -3.01 -1.62
CA SER A 34 12.70 -3.04 -2.49
C SER A 34 11.90 -1.75 -2.39
N GLU A 35 11.59 -1.17 -3.53
CA GLU A 35 10.73 0.01 -3.58
C GLU A 35 9.28 -0.40 -3.32
N ASN A 36 8.69 0.16 -2.27
CA ASN A 36 7.26 0.08 -2.04
C ASN A 36 6.53 1.12 -2.91
N GLY A 37 5.34 0.80 -3.37
CA GLY A 37 4.58 1.74 -4.21
C GLY A 37 3.26 1.19 -4.73
N LEU A 38 2.49 2.09 -5.32
CA LEU A 38 1.29 1.76 -6.08
C LEU A 38 1.67 1.62 -7.56
N LEU A 39 1.32 0.48 -8.16
CA LEU A 39 1.63 0.16 -9.55
C LEU A 39 0.34 -0.03 -10.35
N ALA A 40 0.26 0.56 -11.53
CA ALA A 40 -0.71 0.16 -12.54
C ALA A 40 -0.07 -0.80 -13.52
N ILE A 41 -0.63 -1.99 -13.61
CA ILE A 41 -0.08 -3.07 -14.41
C ILE A 41 -1.03 -3.39 -15.57
N LYS A 42 -0.50 -3.41 -16.79
CA LYS A 42 -1.22 -3.89 -17.96
C LYS A 42 -1.25 -5.43 -17.90
N MET A 43 -2.45 -5.98 -17.82
CA MET A 43 -2.64 -7.44 -17.86
C MET A 43 -2.45 -7.98 -19.27
N GLY A 44 -2.04 -9.27 -19.36
CA GLY A 44 -1.80 -9.98 -20.61
C GLY A 44 -0.32 -10.00 -21.01
N GLY A 45 0.00 -10.76 -22.04
CA GLY A 45 1.37 -11.05 -22.47
C GLY A 45 1.79 -12.47 -22.12
N GLN A 46 2.97 -12.88 -22.59
CA GLN A 46 3.56 -14.18 -22.31
C GLN A 46 4.97 -14.01 -21.71
N GLY A 47 5.36 -14.92 -20.84
CA GLY A 47 6.65 -14.89 -20.16
C GLY A 47 6.76 -13.79 -19.12
N ASP A 48 7.98 -13.41 -18.76
CA ASP A 48 8.25 -12.35 -17.80
C ASP A 48 7.86 -10.98 -18.35
N GLN A 49 6.88 -10.35 -17.74
CA GLN A 49 6.35 -9.03 -18.07
C GLN A 49 6.76 -7.94 -17.08
N THR A 50 7.59 -8.25 -16.09
CA THR A 50 7.93 -7.36 -14.96
C THR A 50 8.31 -5.94 -15.40
N ALA A 51 9.17 -5.81 -16.42
CA ALA A 51 9.61 -4.49 -16.90
C ALA A 51 8.64 -3.83 -17.89
N LYS A 52 7.80 -4.63 -18.60
CA LYS A 52 6.98 -4.14 -19.74
C LYS A 52 5.54 -3.86 -19.36
N ALA A 53 5.05 -4.50 -18.28
CA ALA A 53 3.66 -4.41 -17.88
C ALA A 53 3.34 -3.16 -17.05
N ILE A 54 4.32 -2.52 -16.45
CA ILE A 54 4.10 -1.34 -15.60
C ILE A 54 3.74 -0.14 -16.49
N ARG A 55 2.53 0.40 -16.32
CA ARG A 55 2.08 1.61 -17.01
C ARG A 55 2.57 2.86 -16.31
N TRP A 56 2.43 2.89 -15.00
CA TRP A 56 2.91 3.95 -14.13
C TRP A 56 3.16 3.44 -12.72
N ARG A 57 3.94 4.19 -11.97
CA ARG A 57 4.33 3.89 -10.60
C ARG A 57 4.23 5.15 -9.74
N TYR A 58 3.72 5.01 -8.52
CA TYR A 58 3.73 6.02 -7.48
C TYR A 58 4.52 5.49 -6.29
N THR A 59 5.67 6.12 -5.99
CA THR A 59 6.68 5.62 -5.02
C THR A 59 6.70 6.39 -3.70
N LYS A 60 5.80 7.36 -3.51
CA LYS A 60 5.64 8.03 -2.22
C LYS A 60 4.90 7.11 -1.24
N PRO A 61 4.81 7.48 0.06
CA PRO A 61 4.18 6.62 1.04
C PRO A 61 2.80 6.12 0.61
N VAL A 62 2.68 4.81 0.52
CA VAL A 62 1.44 4.07 0.24
C VAL A 62 0.93 3.42 1.52
N PRO A 63 -0.36 3.06 1.62
CA PRO A 63 -0.89 2.33 2.77
C PRO A 63 -0.28 0.93 2.87
N GLN A 64 -0.21 0.40 4.09
CA GLN A 64 0.21 -0.98 4.34
C GLN A 64 -0.95 -1.97 4.18
N VAL A 65 -2.16 -1.59 4.56
CA VAL A 65 -3.33 -2.47 4.60
C VAL A 65 -4.45 -2.04 3.66
N PRO A 66 -4.90 -0.76 3.62
CA PRO A 66 -6.02 -0.37 2.77
C PRO A 66 -5.78 -0.62 1.29
N SER A 67 -6.76 -1.21 0.62
CA SER A 67 -6.78 -1.27 -0.84
C SER A 67 -7.18 0.07 -1.43
N THR A 68 -6.79 0.33 -2.67
CA THR A 68 -7.29 1.48 -3.42
C THR A 68 -8.71 1.23 -3.92
N LEU A 69 -9.46 2.30 -4.13
CA LEU A 69 -10.83 2.27 -4.65
C LEU A 69 -10.88 3.01 -5.99
N LEU A 70 -11.29 2.33 -7.06
CA LEU A 70 -11.65 2.99 -8.31
C LEU A 70 -13.15 3.29 -8.34
N TYR A 71 -13.52 4.56 -8.38
CA TYR A 71 -14.90 4.99 -8.41
C TYR A 71 -15.07 6.23 -9.28
N GLN A 72 -16.05 6.21 -10.19
CA GLN A 72 -16.33 7.30 -11.14
C GLN A 72 -15.12 7.82 -11.91
N GLY A 73 -14.22 6.90 -12.32
CA GLY A 73 -13.04 7.24 -13.09
C GLY A 73 -11.88 7.84 -12.28
N VAL A 74 -12.01 7.90 -10.96
CA VAL A 74 -10.95 8.39 -10.04
C VAL A 74 -10.48 7.24 -9.14
N LEU A 75 -9.17 7.11 -8.97
CA LEU A 75 -8.56 6.14 -8.08
C LEU A 75 -8.25 6.81 -6.73
N TYR A 76 -8.89 6.32 -5.66
CA TYR A 76 -8.72 6.84 -4.30
C TYR A 76 -7.80 5.94 -3.49
N MET A 77 -6.90 6.53 -2.72
CA MET A 77 -5.99 5.86 -1.80
C MET A 77 -5.90 6.64 -0.50
N ILE A 78 -6.14 5.99 0.63
CA ILE A 78 -5.90 6.53 1.97
C ILE A 78 -4.66 5.89 2.56
N ASN A 79 -3.72 6.67 3.07
CA ASN A 79 -2.59 6.11 3.78
C ASN A 79 -2.89 5.96 5.29
N ASP A 80 -2.03 5.25 6.00
CA ASP A 80 -2.20 4.91 7.42
C ASP A 80 -2.36 6.13 8.34
N SER A 81 -1.89 7.30 7.91
CA SER A 81 -1.96 8.55 8.67
C SER A 81 -3.12 9.48 8.26
N GLY A 82 -4.08 8.99 7.49
CA GLY A 82 -5.27 9.76 7.12
C GLY A 82 -5.04 10.81 6.02
N ILE A 83 -4.02 10.61 5.19
CA ILE A 83 -3.85 11.41 3.97
C ILE A 83 -4.54 10.66 2.83
N LEU A 84 -5.57 11.30 2.29
CA LEU A 84 -6.27 10.81 1.11
C LEU A 84 -5.64 11.39 -0.14
N LEU A 85 -5.42 10.53 -1.12
CA LEU A 85 -4.99 10.88 -2.47
C LEU A 85 -6.05 10.42 -3.47
N SER A 86 -6.25 11.22 -4.50
CA SER A 86 -6.97 10.82 -5.70
C SER A 86 -6.05 10.92 -6.91
N PHE A 87 -6.17 9.94 -7.81
CA PHE A 87 -5.32 9.82 -8.99
C PHE A 87 -6.17 9.69 -10.25
N ASP A 88 -5.62 10.15 -11.35
CA ASP A 88 -6.02 9.71 -12.67
C ASP A 88 -5.53 8.26 -12.88
N PRO A 89 -6.43 7.28 -13.02
CA PRO A 89 -6.04 5.87 -13.13
C PRO A 89 -5.30 5.53 -14.42
N ALA A 90 -5.43 6.37 -15.45
CA ALA A 90 -4.74 6.15 -16.73
C ALA A 90 -3.27 6.56 -16.67
N THR A 91 -2.96 7.64 -15.96
CA THR A 91 -1.63 8.27 -15.95
C THR A 91 -0.89 8.13 -14.62
N GLY A 92 -1.61 7.87 -13.53
CA GLY A 92 -1.04 7.86 -12.17
C GLY A 92 -0.76 9.27 -11.61
N ASN A 93 -1.18 10.32 -12.30
CA ASN A 93 -1.04 11.68 -11.80
C ASN A 93 -1.96 11.92 -10.60
N VAL A 94 -1.40 12.53 -9.55
CA VAL A 94 -2.19 12.96 -8.40
C VAL A 94 -3.08 14.13 -8.80
N ILE A 95 -4.41 13.94 -8.68
CA ILE A 95 -5.41 14.98 -8.91
C ILE A 95 -5.52 15.85 -7.66
N LYS A 96 -5.65 15.22 -6.50
CA LYS A 96 -5.78 15.91 -5.22
C LYS A 96 -5.15 15.09 -4.09
N GLN A 97 -4.58 15.80 -3.13
CA GLN A 97 -4.06 15.22 -1.89
C GLN A 97 -4.46 16.11 -0.72
N GLY A 98 -4.89 15.50 0.36
CA GLY A 98 -5.22 16.22 1.59
C GLY A 98 -5.37 15.31 2.78
N ARG A 99 -5.14 15.86 3.96
CA ARG A 99 -5.44 15.18 5.22
C ARG A 99 -6.94 15.28 5.50
N LEU A 100 -7.54 14.17 5.90
CA LEU A 100 -8.93 14.18 6.38
C LEU A 100 -9.04 15.04 7.64
N HIS A 101 -10.13 15.79 7.75
CA HIS A 101 -10.40 16.58 8.94
C HIS A 101 -10.58 15.66 10.15
N GLY A 102 -9.89 15.98 11.25
CA GLY A 102 -9.92 15.15 12.45
C GLY A 102 -9.23 13.78 12.32
N ALA A 103 -8.45 13.56 11.26
CA ALA A 103 -7.69 12.31 11.07
C ALA A 103 -6.50 12.25 12.06
N ILE A 104 -6.80 11.85 13.28
CA ILE A 104 -5.82 11.60 14.36
C ILE A 104 -5.56 10.10 14.56
N ASP A 105 -6.28 9.26 13.82
CA ASP A 105 -6.30 7.81 13.96
C ASP A 105 -5.57 7.12 12.79
N LYS A 106 -5.39 5.81 12.92
CA LYS A 106 -4.87 4.98 11.84
C LYS A 106 -6.00 4.50 10.93
N TYR A 107 -5.69 4.35 9.65
CA TYR A 107 -6.63 3.88 8.63
C TYR A 107 -6.18 2.52 8.13
N PHE A 108 -6.93 1.47 8.46
CA PHE A 108 -6.70 0.09 8.02
C PHE A 108 -7.85 -0.44 7.15
N ALA A 109 -9.02 0.19 7.24
CA ALA A 109 -10.15 -0.14 6.38
C ALA A 109 -9.96 0.45 4.99
N SER A 110 -10.26 -0.34 3.97
CA SER A 110 -10.29 0.12 2.59
C SER A 110 -11.44 1.10 2.36
N PRO A 111 -11.27 2.13 1.53
CA PRO A 111 -12.35 3.02 1.14
C PRO A 111 -13.49 2.25 0.47
N VAL A 112 -14.71 2.70 0.69
CA VAL A 112 -15.89 2.23 -0.04
C VAL A 112 -16.64 3.41 -0.64
N ALA A 113 -17.43 3.20 -1.68
CA ALA A 113 -18.20 4.27 -2.31
C ALA A 113 -19.63 3.86 -2.61
N ALA A 114 -20.54 4.81 -2.44
CA ALA A 114 -21.95 4.73 -2.81
C ALA A 114 -22.52 6.15 -2.94
N ASP A 115 -23.55 6.32 -3.77
CA ASP A 115 -24.32 7.58 -3.90
C ASP A 115 -23.43 8.83 -4.05
N ASP A 116 -22.48 8.79 -4.98
CA ASP A 116 -21.54 9.88 -5.26
C ASP A 116 -20.68 10.28 -4.05
N LYS A 117 -20.47 9.36 -3.11
CA LYS A 117 -19.68 9.58 -1.90
C LYS A 117 -18.62 8.49 -1.72
N VAL A 118 -17.51 8.89 -1.12
CA VAL A 118 -16.46 7.99 -0.65
C VAL A 118 -16.46 8.00 0.88
N PHE A 119 -16.50 6.81 1.47
CA PHE A 119 -16.52 6.59 2.91
C PHE A 119 -15.17 6.03 3.34
N LEU A 120 -14.61 6.61 4.39
CA LEU A 120 -13.32 6.27 4.96
C LEU A 120 -13.49 6.08 6.47
N ILE A 121 -12.99 4.95 6.99
CA ILE A 121 -13.21 4.58 8.38
C ILE A 121 -11.86 4.48 9.08
N GLY A 122 -11.66 5.28 10.12
CA GLY A 122 -10.51 5.20 11.02
C GLY A 122 -10.64 4.04 12.00
N GLN A 123 -9.54 3.60 12.59
CA GLN A 123 -9.48 2.48 13.55
C GLN A 123 -10.37 2.73 14.78
N GLY A 124 -10.49 3.96 15.23
CA GLY A 124 -11.37 4.37 16.34
C GLY A 124 -12.86 4.44 15.99
N GLY A 125 -13.24 4.05 14.74
CA GLY A 125 -14.64 4.05 14.30
C GLY A 125 -15.13 5.39 13.74
N GLN A 126 -14.27 6.39 13.62
CA GLN A 126 -14.62 7.65 12.96
C GLN A 126 -14.84 7.42 11.47
N VAL A 127 -15.98 7.85 10.96
CA VAL A 127 -16.32 7.79 9.53
C VAL A 127 -16.18 9.17 8.91
N SER A 128 -15.35 9.28 7.87
CA SER A 128 -15.25 10.47 7.03
C SER A 128 -16.01 10.21 5.73
N VAL A 129 -16.89 11.14 5.35
CA VAL A 129 -17.67 11.06 4.13
C VAL A 129 -17.31 12.23 3.24
N LEU A 130 -16.88 11.92 2.02
CA LEU A 130 -16.48 12.91 1.02
C LEU A 130 -17.35 12.77 -0.21
N LYS A 131 -17.63 13.90 -0.88
CA LYS A 131 -18.20 13.84 -2.22
C LYS A 131 -17.15 13.25 -3.17
N ALA A 132 -17.55 12.28 -3.98
CA ALA A 132 -16.72 11.81 -5.08
C ALA A 132 -16.52 12.92 -6.12
N ALA A 133 -15.35 12.89 -6.80
CA ALA A 133 -15.03 13.91 -7.81
C ALA A 133 -15.93 13.79 -9.02
#